data_87a0b6b24def6adc419cf9c411db28ae
#
_entry.id   87a0b6b24def6adc419cf9c411db28ae
#
_cell.length_a   1.000
_cell.length_b   1.000
_cell.length_c   1.000
_cell.angle_alpha   90.00
_cell.angle_beta   90.00
_cell.angle_gamma   90.00
#
_symmetry.space_group_name_H-M   'P 1'
#
loop_
_entity.id
_entity.type
_entity.pdbx_description
1 polymer ?
#
loop_
_entity_poly.entity_id
_entity_poly.type
_entity_poly.pdbx_seq_one_letter_code
_entity_poly.pdbx_strand_id
1 'polypeptide(L)'
;MQRILTAMWTMVTLLVGVTSAVAADYTIDLTHSHILFMVDHIGFAKMVGLFTNFGGKFSFDPDNVPASKLIVTIKTDSLQTQFIPRDKDLKGADWFDVSEFPEMTFVGTEFVKKDNHTGTITGKLTLHGITKPLTLDVVLNKVGQNPFDKQDSAGFSARTTLKRSDFGITALLGSIGDDVDIIIEIEAKRKS
;
A
#
# COMPACT_ATOMS: atom_id res chain seq x y z
N MET A 1 51.87 -51.48 -35.83
CA MET A 1 50.37 -51.43 -35.71
C MET A 1 50.06 -50.59 -34.48
N GLN A 2 49.74 -49.31 -34.65
CA GLN A 2 49.53 -48.34 -33.60
C GLN A 2 48.02 -48.11 -33.50
N ARG A 3 47.37 -48.43 -32.36
CA ARG A 3 45.96 -48.23 -32.12
C ARG A 3 45.77 -46.83 -31.52
N ILE A 4 45.11 -45.96 -32.23
CA ILE A 4 44.69 -44.63 -31.76
C ILE A 4 43.38 -44.81 -30.98
N LEU A 5 43.39 -44.60 -29.65
CA LEU A 5 42.17 -44.45 -28.83
C LEU A 5 41.67 -43.04 -28.94
N THR A 6 40.53 -42.86 -29.57
CA THR A 6 39.77 -41.59 -29.60
C THR A 6 38.89 -41.52 -28.34
N ALA A 7 39.27 -40.66 -27.38
CA ALA A 7 38.40 -40.34 -26.22
C ALA A 7 37.33 -39.34 -26.63
N MET A 8 36.07 -39.78 -26.59
CA MET A 8 34.91 -38.95 -26.84
C MET A 8 34.48 -38.28 -25.52
N TRP A 9 34.73 -36.98 -25.40
CA TRP A 9 34.26 -36.16 -24.27
C TRP A 9 32.81 -35.79 -24.52
N THR A 10 31.88 -36.38 -23.76
CA THR A 10 30.48 -35.98 -23.71
C THR A 10 30.34 -34.76 -22.80
N MET A 11 30.10 -33.59 -23.39
CA MET A 11 29.80 -32.34 -22.69
C MET A 11 28.37 -32.40 -22.19
N VAL A 12 28.15 -32.64 -20.89
CA VAL A 12 26.85 -32.55 -20.25
C VAL A 12 26.56 -31.09 -19.99
N THR A 13 25.73 -30.48 -20.80
CA THR A 13 25.17 -29.12 -20.56
C THR A 13 24.11 -29.21 -19.47
N LEU A 14 24.43 -28.73 -18.26
CA LEU A 14 23.49 -28.55 -17.19
C LEU A 14 22.59 -27.34 -17.55
N LEU A 15 21.34 -27.56 -17.98
CA LEU A 15 20.35 -26.51 -18.07
C LEU A 15 19.93 -26.13 -16.63
N VAL A 16 20.49 -25.06 -16.10
CA VAL A 16 19.97 -24.42 -14.88
C VAL A 16 18.69 -23.72 -15.29
N GLY A 17 17.56 -24.34 -14.99
CA GLY A 17 16.25 -23.71 -15.15
C GLY A 17 16.14 -22.53 -14.18
N VAL A 18 16.15 -21.32 -14.70
CA VAL A 18 15.81 -20.11 -13.94
C VAL A 18 14.30 -20.16 -13.68
N THR A 19 13.90 -20.67 -12.52
CA THR A 19 12.51 -20.52 -12.06
C THR A 19 12.32 -19.07 -11.69
N SER A 20 11.62 -18.30 -12.52
CA SER A 20 11.16 -16.96 -12.14
C SER A 20 10.26 -17.11 -10.93
N ALA A 21 10.70 -16.61 -9.78
CA ALA A 21 9.85 -16.52 -8.60
C ALA A 21 8.65 -15.63 -8.95
N VAL A 22 7.46 -16.17 -8.82
CA VAL A 22 6.21 -15.42 -9.02
C VAL A 22 5.90 -14.72 -7.71
N ALA A 23 5.63 -13.41 -7.77
CA ALA A 23 5.21 -12.64 -6.61
C ALA A 23 4.03 -13.31 -5.91
N ALA A 24 4.15 -13.55 -4.60
CA ALA A 24 3.10 -14.19 -3.84
C ALA A 24 1.93 -13.24 -3.60
N ASP A 25 0.70 -13.74 -3.69
CA ASP A 25 -0.51 -13.01 -3.33
C ASP A 25 -0.71 -12.98 -1.82
N TYR A 26 -1.17 -11.84 -1.33
CA TYR A 26 -1.46 -11.62 0.09
C TYR A 26 -2.90 -11.13 0.29
N THR A 27 -3.44 -11.40 1.46
CA THR A 27 -4.69 -10.82 1.97
C THR A 27 -4.37 -9.91 3.15
N ILE A 28 -4.86 -8.66 3.12
CA ILE A 28 -4.70 -7.71 4.22
C ILE A 28 -5.47 -8.23 5.44
N ASP A 29 -4.79 -8.29 6.58
CA ASP A 29 -5.41 -8.58 7.88
C ASP A 29 -5.94 -7.26 8.48
N LEU A 30 -7.24 -7.04 8.35
CA LEU A 30 -7.88 -5.82 8.82
C LEU A 30 -7.87 -5.65 10.34
N THR A 31 -7.61 -6.72 11.10
CA THR A 31 -7.54 -6.64 12.56
C THR A 31 -6.22 -6.03 13.06
N HIS A 32 -5.18 -6.09 12.21
CA HIS A 32 -3.85 -5.57 12.52
C HIS A 32 -3.37 -4.53 11.50
N SER A 33 -4.31 -3.96 10.72
CA SER A 33 -3.98 -2.99 9.68
C SER A 33 -4.77 -1.70 9.87
N HIS A 34 -4.11 -0.56 9.62
CA HIS A 34 -4.69 0.77 9.82
C HIS A 34 -4.32 1.73 8.71
N ILE A 35 -5.28 2.56 8.30
CA ILE A 35 -5.07 3.73 7.44
C ILE A 35 -5.55 4.94 8.23
N LEU A 36 -4.58 5.77 8.66
CA LEU A 36 -4.83 6.98 9.43
C LEU A 36 -4.48 8.21 8.60
N PHE A 37 -5.12 9.31 8.93
CA PHE A 37 -4.74 10.63 8.42
C PHE A 37 -4.64 11.63 9.56
N MET A 38 -3.79 12.65 9.38
CA MET A 38 -3.63 13.75 10.31
C MET A 38 -3.68 15.06 9.55
N VAL A 39 -4.43 16.03 10.08
CA VAL A 39 -4.58 17.36 9.49
C VAL A 39 -4.46 18.43 10.58
N ASP A 40 -3.82 19.56 10.25
CA ASP A 40 -3.72 20.70 11.17
C ASP A 40 -5.10 21.29 11.45
N HIS A 41 -5.36 21.60 12.72
CA HIS A 41 -6.58 22.26 13.19
C HIS A 41 -6.24 23.61 13.81
N ILE A 42 -6.28 24.65 12.99
CA ILE A 42 -6.13 26.06 13.39
C ILE A 42 -4.77 26.31 14.10
N GLY A 43 -3.76 25.50 13.81
CA GLY A 43 -2.43 25.58 14.45
C GLY A 43 -2.36 25.08 15.90
N PHE A 44 -3.48 24.69 16.51
CA PHE A 44 -3.47 24.23 17.91
C PHE A 44 -3.07 22.77 18.06
N ALA A 45 -3.52 21.91 17.13
CA ALA A 45 -3.24 20.49 17.18
C ALA A 45 -3.45 19.83 15.79
N LYS A 46 -2.90 18.64 15.60
CA LYS A 46 -3.31 17.79 14.49
C LYS A 46 -4.49 16.92 14.90
N MET A 47 -5.57 16.97 14.12
CA MET A 47 -6.69 16.05 14.25
C MET A 47 -6.35 14.75 13.57
N VAL A 48 -6.66 13.64 14.22
CA VAL A 48 -6.47 12.27 13.70
C VAL A 48 -7.80 11.69 13.27
N GLY A 49 -7.82 11.09 12.11
CA GLY A 49 -8.93 10.25 11.65
C GLY A 49 -8.40 8.94 11.09
N LEU A 50 -9.27 7.97 10.93
CA LEU A 50 -8.96 6.67 10.36
C LEU A 50 -10.11 6.16 9.49
N PHE A 51 -9.79 5.26 8.56
CA PHE A 51 -10.75 4.50 7.79
C PHE A 51 -10.76 3.06 8.29
N THR A 52 -11.95 2.57 8.66
CA THR A 52 -12.11 1.24 9.26
C THR A 52 -12.48 0.15 8.28
N ASN A 53 -12.83 0.52 7.04
CA ASN A 53 -13.22 -0.42 6.00
C ASN A 53 -12.40 -0.17 4.72
N PHE A 54 -11.44 -1.02 4.47
CA PHE A 54 -10.60 -1.01 3.28
C PHE A 54 -10.17 -2.43 2.93
N GLY A 55 -9.69 -2.61 1.71
CA GLY A 55 -9.20 -3.90 1.25
C GLY A 55 -8.58 -3.79 -0.13
N GLY A 56 -8.16 -4.91 -0.69
CA GLY A 56 -7.54 -4.86 -2.00
C GLY A 56 -6.86 -6.14 -2.43
N LYS A 57 -6.15 -6.04 -3.56
CA LYS A 57 -5.30 -7.08 -4.11
C LYS A 57 -3.85 -6.63 -3.97
N PHE A 58 -3.04 -7.50 -3.43
CA PHE A 58 -1.64 -7.24 -3.19
C PHE A 58 -0.80 -8.47 -3.49
N SER A 59 0.21 -8.33 -4.34
CA SER A 59 1.24 -9.35 -4.55
C SER A 59 2.62 -8.76 -4.34
N PHE A 60 3.49 -9.51 -3.69
CA PHE A 60 4.81 -9.07 -3.29
C PHE A 60 5.85 -10.19 -3.39
N ASP A 61 7.02 -9.83 -3.90
CA ASP A 61 8.23 -10.65 -3.89
C ASP A 61 9.40 -9.78 -3.40
N PRO A 62 10.01 -10.08 -2.24
CA PRO A 62 11.13 -9.30 -1.70
C PRO A 62 12.39 -9.35 -2.58
N ASP A 63 12.52 -10.38 -3.40
CA ASP A 63 13.64 -10.57 -4.32
C ASP A 63 13.39 -9.90 -5.69
N ASN A 64 12.11 -9.61 -6.01
CA ASN A 64 11.71 -8.94 -7.24
C ASN A 64 10.62 -7.89 -7.00
N VAL A 65 10.93 -6.87 -6.21
CA VAL A 65 10.00 -5.79 -5.82
C VAL A 65 9.32 -5.12 -7.02
N PRO A 66 9.98 -4.87 -8.18
CA PRO A 66 9.32 -4.29 -9.33
C PRO A 66 8.15 -5.12 -9.92
N ALA A 67 8.11 -6.43 -9.67
CA ALA A 67 7.01 -7.30 -10.10
C ALA A 67 5.77 -7.24 -9.18
N SER A 68 5.85 -6.50 -8.08
CA SER A 68 4.75 -6.34 -7.13
C SER A 68 3.53 -5.66 -7.76
N LYS A 69 2.36 -5.93 -7.20
CA LYS A 69 1.08 -5.29 -7.60
C LYS A 69 0.33 -4.85 -6.36
N LEU A 70 -0.34 -3.72 -6.45
CA LEU A 70 -1.16 -3.20 -5.35
C LEU A 70 -2.38 -2.47 -5.92
N ILE A 71 -3.56 -2.87 -5.47
CA ILE A 71 -4.81 -2.14 -5.66
C ILE A 71 -5.50 -2.13 -4.31
N VAL A 72 -5.76 -0.95 -3.77
CA VAL A 72 -6.48 -0.76 -2.50
C VAL A 72 -7.74 0.05 -2.77
N THR A 73 -8.85 -0.39 -2.20
CA THR A 73 -10.12 0.33 -2.15
C THR A 73 -10.46 0.62 -0.69
N ILE A 74 -10.85 1.86 -0.41
CA ILE A 74 -11.19 2.34 0.93
C ILE A 74 -12.60 2.89 0.86
N LYS A 75 -13.49 2.44 1.76
CA LYS A 75 -14.84 2.97 1.88
C LYS A 75 -14.80 4.32 2.60
N THR A 76 -15.22 5.39 1.95
CA THR A 76 -15.17 6.75 2.49
C THR A 76 -16.10 6.94 3.68
N ASP A 77 -17.23 6.22 3.72
CA ASP A 77 -18.19 6.25 4.83
C ASP A 77 -17.66 5.57 6.12
N SER A 78 -16.56 4.82 6.01
CA SER A 78 -15.91 4.19 7.17
C SER A 78 -15.03 5.14 7.99
N LEU A 79 -14.96 6.41 7.61
CA LEU A 79 -14.23 7.45 8.30
C LEU A 79 -14.69 7.62 9.74
N GLN A 80 -13.74 7.70 10.66
CA GLN A 80 -13.94 7.94 12.08
C GLN A 80 -12.86 8.88 12.63
N THR A 81 -13.27 9.85 13.45
CA THR A 81 -12.37 10.79 14.14
C THR A 81 -12.63 10.83 15.65
N GLN A 82 -13.34 9.83 16.19
CA GLN A 82 -13.74 9.72 17.60
C GLN A 82 -14.69 10.86 18.07
N PHE A 83 -15.33 11.57 17.14
CA PHE A 83 -16.32 12.61 17.45
C PHE A 83 -17.44 12.58 16.41
N ILE A 84 -18.56 11.99 16.76
CA ILE A 84 -19.69 11.72 15.83
C ILE A 84 -20.17 12.95 15.05
N PRO A 85 -20.31 14.17 15.63
CA PRO A 85 -20.72 15.33 14.84
C PRO A 85 -19.71 15.64 13.72
N ARG A 86 -18.42 15.64 13.98
CA ARG A 86 -17.38 15.86 12.98
C ARG A 86 -17.36 14.76 11.92
N ASP A 87 -17.54 13.50 12.32
CA ASP A 87 -17.61 12.38 11.37
C ASP A 87 -18.78 12.58 10.40
N LYS A 88 -19.92 13.07 10.88
CA LYS A 88 -21.07 13.40 10.05
C LYS A 88 -20.78 14.54 9.06
N ASP A 89 -20.13 15.61 9.54
CA ASP A 89 -19.77 16.75 8.69
C ASP A 89 -18.77 16.33 7.61
N LEU A 90 -17.73 15.59 7.98
CA LEU A 90 -16.72 15.10 7.04
C LEU A 90 -17.27 14.15 5.97
N LYS A 91 -18.37 13.44 6.25
CA LYS A 91 -19.06 12.60 5.26
C LYS A 91 -19.96 13.38 4.31
N GLY A 92 -20.21 14.65 4.60
CA GLY A 92 -21.07 15.54 3.80
C GLY A 92 -20.40 16.06 2.54
N ALA A 93 -21.22 16.77 1.71
CA ALA A 93 -20.87 17.25 0.37
C ALA A 93 -19.69 18.25 0.34
N ASP A 94 -19.48 19.02 1.42
CA ASP A 94 -18.37 19.97 1.50
C ASP A 94 -17.00 19.28 1.73
N TRP A 95 -16.98 17.97 2.05
CA TRP A 95 -15.80 17.21 2.41
C TRP A 95 -15.63 15.97 1.54
N PHE A 96 -15.89 14.76 2.08
CA PHE A 96 -15.71 13.52 1.32
C PHE A 96 -16.86 13.19 0.36
N ASP A 97 -18.04 13.81 0.56
CA ASP A 97 -19.26 13.51 -0.18
C ASP A 97 -19.44 12.00 -0.42
N VAL A 98 -19.57 11.26 0.68
CA VAL A 98 -19.57 9.80 0.63
C VAL A 98 -20.77 9.22 -0.14
N SER A 99 -21.79 10.03 -0.40
CA SER A 99 -22.95 9.63 -1.21
C SER A 99 -22.62 9.59 -2.70
N GLU A 100 -21.82 10.54 -3.18
CA GLU A 100 -21.37 10.59 -4.57
C GLU A 100 -20.05 9.84 -4.78
N PHE A 101 -19.15 9.92 -3.79
CA PHE A 101 -17.84 9.27 -3.83
C PHE A 101 -17.67 8.23 -2.71
N PRO A 102 -18.40 7.08 -2.77
CA PRO A 102 -18.43 6.08 -1.70
C PRO A 102 -17.09 5.35 -1.52
N GLU A 103 -16.17 5.49 -2.46
CA GLU A 103 -14.87 4.83 -2.45
C GLU A 103 -13.75 5.77 -2.88
N MET A 104 -12.60 5.59 -2.28
CA MET A 104 -11.33 6.05 -2.83
C MET A 104 -10.45 4.84 -3.16
N THR A 105 -9.62 4.95 -4.21
CA THR A 105 -8.78 3.85 -4.69
C THR A 105 -7.36 4.29 -4.89
N PHE A 106 -6.41 3.40 -4.57
CA PHE A 106 -5.01 3.57 -4.91
C PHE A 106 -4.55 2.39 -5.76
N VAL A 107 -3.98 2.68 -6.94
CA VAL A 107 -3.42 1.68 -7.86
C VAL A 107 -1.93 1.93 -7.99
N GLY A 108 -1.11 1.04 -7.46
CA GLY A 108 0.34 1.09 -7.58
C GLY A 108 0.78 0.85 -9.04
N THR A 109 1.65 1.71 -9.55
CA THR A 109 2.17 1.65 -10.94
C THR A 109 3.67 1.41 -11.00
N GLU A 110 4.40 1.76 -9.95
CA GLU A 110 5.84 1.59 -9.87
C GLU A 110 6.25 1.24 -8.44
N PHE A 111 7.15 0.25 -8.31
CA PHE A 111 7.63 -0.27 -7.04
C PHE A 111 9.16 -0.25 -7.08
N VAL A 112 9.76 0.57 -6.22
CA VAL A 112 11.21 0.76 -6.18
C VAL A 112 11.77 0.33 -4.82
N LYS A 113 12.72 -0.59 -4.83
CA LYS A 113 13.51 -0.97 -3.66
C LYS A 113 14.68 -0.01 -3.51
N LYS A 114 14.79 0.69 -2.39
CA LYS A 114 15.93 1.56 -2.05
C LYS A 114 17.04 0.79 -1.33
N ASP A 115 16.64 -0.06 -0.39
CA ASP A 115 17.52 -0.97 0.36
C ASP A 115 16.75 -2.24 0.79
N ASN A 116 17.26 -3.00 1.76
CA ASN A 116 16.61 -4.24 2.19
C ASN A 116 15.28 -4.04 2.94
N HIS A 117 15.02 -2.85 3.44
CA HIS A 117 13.85 -2.54 4.25
C HIS A 117 13.02 -1.38 3.71
N THR A 118 13.60 -0.51 2.88
CA THR A 118 12.91 0.70 2.43
C THR A 118 12.71 0.72 0.92
N GLY A 119 11.67 1.41 0.50
CA GLY A 119 11.34 1.58 -0.90
C GLY A 119 10.27 2.64 -1.10
N THR A 120 9.82 2.77 -2.34
CA THR A 120 8.69 3.62 -2.68
C THR A 120 7.69 2.87 -3.56
N ILE A 121 6.41 3.23 -3.39
CA ILE A 121 5.34 2.84 -4.30
C ILE A 121 4.76 4.11 -4.89
N THR A 122 4.94 4.31 -6.19
CA THR A 122 4.25 5.36 -6.93
C THR A 122 2.98 4.77 -7.54
N GLY A 123 1.87 5.50 -7.45
CA GLY A 123 0.58 5.03 -7.94
C GLY A 123 -0.37 6.17 -8.28
N LYS A 124 -1.60 5.80 -8.62
CA LYS A 124 -2.70 6.72 -8.88
C LYS A 124 -3.70 6.63 -7.75
N LEU A 125 -3.88 7.74 -7.02
CA LEU A 125 -4.95 7.89 -6.03
C LEU A 125 -6.15 8.53 -6.70
N THR A 126 -7.30 7.89 -6.61
CA THR A 126 -8.60 8.49 -6.92
C THR A 126 -9.30 8.79 -5.62
N LEU A 127 -9.56 10.06 -5.35
CA LEU A 127 -10.23 10.57 -4.16
C LEU A 127 -11.19 11.67 -4.60
N HIS A 128 -12.42 11.66 -4.09
CA HIS A 128 -13.45 12.66 -4.42
C HIS A 128 -13.62 12.86 -5.94
N GLY A 129 -13.63 11.74 -6.70
CA GLY A 129 -13.73 11.72 -8.15
C GLY A 129 -12.49 12.17 -8.93
N ILE A 130 -11.46 12.71 -8.28
CA ILE A 130 -10.24 13.22 -8.92
C ILE A 130 -9.11 12.20 -8.77
N THR A 131 -8.41 11.93 -9.88
CA THR A 131 -7.27 11.01 -9.89
C THR A 131 -5.95 11.77 -10.05
N LYS A 132 -5.02 11.57 -9.12
CA LYS A 132 -3.68 12.17 -9.16
C LYS A 132 -2.59 11.14 -8.82
N PRO A 133 -1.34 11.36 -9.29
CA PRO A 133 -0.21 10.56 -8.85
C PRO A 133 0.08 10.81 -7.37
N LEU A 134 0.44 9.74 -6.65
CA LEU A 134 0.87 9.79 -5.27
C LEU A 134 2.01 8.79 -5.06
N THR A 135 3.03 9.19 -4.30
CA THR A 135 4.13 8.31 -3.92
C THR A 135 4.08 8.05 -2.42
N LEU A 136 4.15 6.79 -2.04
CA LEU A 136 4.26 6.32 -0.67
C LEU A 136 5.73 5.99 -0.38
N ASP A 137 6.28 6.51 0.72
CA ASP A 137 7.51 5.99 1.32
C ASP A 137 7.15 4.76 2.16
N VAL A 138 7.79 3.63 1.85
CA VAL A 138 7.43 2.31 2.40
C VAL A 138 8.59 1.69 3.15
N VAL A 139 8.28 1.11 4.29
CA VAL A 139 9.18 0.26 5.08
C VAL A 139 8.63 -1.15 5.11
N LEU A 140 9.44 -2.12 4.72
CA LEU A 140 9.19 -3.54 4.95
C LEU A 140 9.60 -3.88 6.38
N ASN A 141 8.64 -4.07 7.26
CA ASN A 141 8.89 -4.36 8.68
C ASN A 141 9.37 -5.80 8.88
N LYS A 142 8.68 -6.76 8.24
CA LYS A 142 8.99 -8.18 8.37
C LYS A 142 8.34 -8.99 7.25
N VAL A 143 9.03 -10.03 6.81
CA VAL A 143 8.44 -11.17 6.07
C VAL A 143 8.80 -12.44 6.83
N GLY A 144 7.86 -13.34 6.99
CA GLY A 144 8.10 -14.63 7.63
C GLY A 144 6.85 -15.23 8.26
N GLN A 145 7.04 -16.37 8.91
CA GLN A 145 5.95 -17.08 9.54
C GLN A 145 5.49 -16.36 10.83
N ASN A 146 4.19 -16.16 10.96
CA ASN A 146 3.58 -15.64 12.18
C ASN A 146 3.71 -16.71 13.29
N PRO A 147 4.23 -16.35 14.50
CA PRO A 147 4.48 -17.33 15.55
C PRO A 147 3.21 -17.94 16.16
N PHE A 148 2.06 -17.28 16.00
CA PHE A 148 0.79 -17.70 16.60
C PHE A 148 -0.01 -18.64 15.68
N ASP A 149 -0.29 -18.23 14.44
CA ASP A 149 -1.12 -18.99 13.50
C ASP A 149 -0.32 -19.78 12.45
N LYS A 150 1.02 -19.62 12.45
CA LYS A 150 1.95 -20.30 11.53
C LYS A 150 1.78 -19.94 10.05
N GLN A 151 1.00 -18.90 9.74
CA GLN A 151 0.86 -18.42 8.37
C GLN A 151 2.04 -17.55 7.96
N ASP A 152 2.46 -17.66 6.71
CA ASP A 152 3.43 -16.73 6.14
C ASP A 152 2.79 -15.35 6.02
N SER A 153 3.46 -14.36 6.58
CA SER A 153 2.94 -12.98 6.69
C SER A 153 3.99 -11.97 6.27
N ALA A 154 3.53 -10.80 5.87
CA ALA A 154 4.37 -9.64 5.58
C ALA A 154 3.78 -8.41 6.26
N GLY A 155 4.64 -7.59 6.88
CA GLY A 155 4.26 -6.35 7.56
C GLY A 155 4.92 -5.15 6.88
N PHE A 156 4.15 -4.07 6.71
CA PHE A 156 4.59 -2.83 6.06
C PHE A 156 4.11 -1.61 6.81
N SER A 157 4.96 -0.59 6.86
CA SER A 157 4.57 0.78 7.22
C SER A 157 4.72 1.66 5.99
N ALA A 158 3.78 2.57 5.75
CA ALA A 158 3.92 3.54 4.68
C ALA A 158 3.47 4.93 5.11
N ARG A 159 4.07 5.96 4.49
CA ARG A 159 3.78 7.37 4.79
C ARG A 159 3.79 8.20 3.53
N THR A 160 2.93 9.21 3.53
CA THR A 160 2.92 10.26 2.50
C THR A 160 2.19 11.48 3.04
N THR A 161 2.31 12.59 2.33
CA THR A 161 1.50 13.80 2.55
C THR A 161 0.83 14.16 1.23
N LEU A 162 -0.45 14.50 1.26
CA LEU A 162 -1.18 15.01 0.09
C LEU A 162 -1.86 16.35 0.44
N LYS A 163 -2.16 17.15 -0.59
CA LYS A 163 -3.02 18.32 -0.47
C LYS A 163 -4.46 17.91 -0.73
N ARG A 164 -5.35 18.13 0.25
CA ARG A 164 -6.78 17.81 0.06
C ARG A 164 -7.44 18.70 -0.99
N SER A 165 -6.95 19.93 -1.16
CA SER A 165 -7.41 20.85 -2.22
C SER A 165 -7.16 20.31 -3.62
N ASP A 166 -6.09 19.52 -3.81
CA ASP A 166 -5.77 18.84 -5.07
C ASP A 166 -6.87 17.87 -5.52
N PHE A 167 -7.70 17.42 -4.60
CA PHE A 167 -8.82 16.51 -4.81
C PHE A 167 -10.18 17.20 -4.65
N GLY A 168 -10.20 18.55 -4.70
CA GLY A 168 -11.44 19.33 -4.63
C GLY A 168 -12.03 19.46 -3.22
N ILE A 169 -11.40 18.93 -2.19
CA ILE A 169 -11.83 19.07 -0.79
C ILE A 169 -11.28 20.40 -0.26
N THR A 170 -12.06 21.48 -0.41
CA THR A 170 -11.59 22.86 -0.15
C THR A 170 -12.28 23.54 1.04
N ALA A 171 -13.21 22.87 1.71
CA ALA A 171 -13.91 23.44 2.88
C ALA A 171 -12.92 23.93 3.94
N LEU A 172 -13.15 25.14 4.47
CA LEU A 172 -12.39 25.78 5.54
C LEU A 172 -10.86 25.84 5.28
N LEU A 173 -10.42 25.95 4.01
CA LEU A 173 -9.00 26.23 3.72
C LEU A 173 -8.56 27.52 4.43
N GLY A 174 -7.35 27.50 5.01
CA GLY A 174 -6.81 28.58 5.82
C GLY A 174 -7.07 28.42 7.32
N SER A 175 -8.12 27.69 7.73
CA SER A 175 -8.36 27.32 9.14
C SER A 175 -8.03 25.86 9.39
N ILE A 176 -8.41 24.98 8.48
CA ILE A 176 -8.03 23.57 8.51
C ILE A 176 -6.95 23.34 7.46
N GLY A 177 -5.87 22.66 7.84
CA GLY A 177 -4.71 22.42 6.99
C GLY A 177 -5.09 21.84 5.62
N ASP A 178 -4.35 22.26 4.60
CA ASP A 178 -4.45 21.69 3.26
C ASP A 178 -3.63 20.41 3.14
N ASP A 179 -2.46 20.40 3.76
CA ASP A 179 -1.61 19.21 3.83
C ASP A 179 -2.20 18.20 4.81
N VAL A 180 -2.36 16.98 4.33
CA VAL A 180 -2.88 15.83 5.10
C VAL A 180 -1.81 14.76 5.11
N ASP A 181 -1.27 14.47 6.31
CA ASP A 181 -0.33 13.37 6.50
C ASP A 181 -1.09 12.04 6.54
N ILE A 182 -0.63 11.08 5.76
CA ILE A 182 -1.19 9.71 5.71
C ILE A 182 -0.21 8.74 6.34
N ILE A 183 -0.71 7.91 7.23
CA ILE A 183 0.04 6.87 7.94
C ILE A 183 -0.68 5.55 7.71
N ILE A 184 0.06 4.56 7.20
CA ILE A 184 -0.48 3.26 6.83
C ILE A 184 0.37 2.20 7.55
N GLU A 185 -0.30 1.30 8.27
CA GLU A 185 0.31 0.13 8.89
C GLU A 185 -0.46 -1.10 8.41
N ILE A 186 0.24 -2.03 7.78
CA ILE A 186 -0.38 -3.21 7.15
C ILE A 186 0.29 -4.48 7.65
N GLU A 187 -0.51 -5.41 8.13
CA GLU A 187 -0.17 -6.83 8.20
C GLU A 187 -0.95 -7.58 7.12
N ALA A 188 -0.28 -8.47 6.41
CA ALA A 188 -0.91 -9.23 5.34
C ALA A 188 -0.47 -10.69 5.40
N LYS A 189 -1.42 -11.60 5.14
CA LYS A 189 -1.23 -13.06 5.15
C LYS A 189 -1.10 -13.57 3.73
N ARG A 190 -0.08 -14.40 3.49
CA ARG A 190 0.13 -15.02 2.19
C ARG A 190 -1.00 -15.98 1.88
N LYS A 191 -1.52 -15.90 0.65
CA LYS A 191 -2.49 -16.89 0.16
C LYS A 191 -1.79 -18.19 -0.15
N SER A 192 -2.41 -19.28 0.26
CA SER A 192 -1.98 -20.67 -0.06
C SER A 192 -2.22 -21.00 -1.53
#